data_b3300b05f296a22ce3bbf495f8afba64
#
_entry.id   b3300b05f296a22ce3bbf495f8afba64
#
_cell.length_a   1.000
_cell.length_b   1.000
_cell.length_c   1.000
_cell.angle_alpha   90.00
_cell.angle_beta   90.00
_cell.angle_gamma   90.00
#
_symmetry.space_group_name_H-M   'P 1'
#
loop_
_entity.id
_entity.type
_entity.pdbx_description
1 polymer ?
#
loop_
_entity_poly.entity_id
_entity_poly.type
_entity_poly.pdbx_seq_one_letter_code
_entity_poly.pdbx_strand_id
1 'polypeptide(L)'
;MARIDFRSAALLLALCTAAAWARAEPPLTVCMAENNPPLSWHADGRMRGLDARIASAIADELHRPLVIVPFESEYESDSTLSQEVNALLSSDVCQMASGFALIAGDLGAPARPTARVPDYPGAKRPPLRPWIPLGSLTPSRAYHAAATGLVVRDAARVSATLAEPGDARIGVVTGTLAGTAASLYHNGKLRPQLVSVAQNEDVLALLEAGRFDAALVPLDRLDAWRLAHPATLLRRAAYVHPYRINIGFVARTESSALLEAADRVIDRALANGDLQRWSADSGSSWIAPVEPQIRPAFNLLDLMRE
;
A
#
# COMPACT_ATOMS: atom_id res chain seq x y z
N MET A 1 -74.67 0.30 21.76
CA MET A 1 -73.58 1.18 22.31
C MET A 1 -72.46 0.26 22.77
N ALA A 2 -71.44 0.08 21.96
CA ALA A 2 -70.27 -0.76 22.27
C ALA A 2 -69.20 0.13 22.99
N ARG A 3 -68.86 -0.27 24.22
CA ARG A 3 -67.74 0.36 24.97
C ARG A 3 -66.42 -0.17 24.44
N ILE A 4 -65.64 0.71 23.80
CA ILE A 4 -64.29 0.41 23.40
C ILE A 4 -63.39 0.49 24.64
N ASP A 5 -62.78 -0.63 25.00
CA ASP A 5 -61.88 -0.75 26.15
C ASP A 5 -60.57 -0.05 25.91
N PHE A 6 -60.38 1.08 26.57
CA PHE A 6 -59.19 1.95 26.48
C PHE A 6 -57.87 1.26 26.90
N ARG A 7 -57.92 0.08 27.51
CA ARG A 7 -56.75 -0.68 27.96
C ARG A 7 -56.04 -1.46 26.84
N SER A 8 -56.75 -1.81 25.78
CA SER A 8 -56.19 -2.55 24.64
C SER A 8 -55.45 -1.64 23.65
N ALA A 9 -55.78 -0.35 23.58
CA ALA A 9 -55.12 0.61 22.70
C ALA A 9 -53.74 1.06 23.23
N ALA A 10 -53.54 1.07 24.56
CA ALA A 10 -52.26 1.45 25.16
C ALA A 10 -51.19 0.38 25.04
N LEU A 11 -51.54 -0.91 24.93
CA LEU A 11 -50.58 -2.02 24.74
C LEU A 11 -50.05 -2.09 23.32
N LEU A 12 -50.83 -1.72 22.31
CA LEU A 12 -50.40 -1.70 20.90
C LEU A 12 -49.46 -0.54 20.57
N LEU A 13 -49.56 0.60 21.26
CA LEU A 13 -48.67 1.73 21.09
C LEU A 13 -47.28 1.50 21.72
N ALA A 14 -47.21 0.71 22.80
CA ALA A 14 -45.93 0.42 23.48
C ALA A 14 -45.07 -0.60 22.72
N LEU A 15 -45.65 -1.45 21.85
CA LEU A 15 -44.89 -2.39 21.02
C LEU A 15 -44.28 -1.74 19.77
N CYS A 16 -44.76 -0.59 19.30
CA CYS A 16 -44.25 0.08 18.11
C CYS A 16 -43.02 0.97 18.40
N THR A 17 -42.73 1.31 19.66
CA THR A 17 -41.60 2.19 20.01
C THR A 17 -40.31 1.45 20.37
N ALA A 18 -40.34 0.12 20.49
CA ALA A 18 -39.17 -0.70 20.80
C ALA A 18 -38.33 -1.08 19.55
N ALA A 19 -38.75 -0.70 18.36
CA ALA A 19 -38.19 -1.22 17.09
C ALA A 19 -37.28 -0.25 16.31
N ALA A 20 -36.63 0.72 16.93
CA ALA A 20 -35.80 1.63 16.15
C ALA A 20 -34.60 2.26 16.90
N TRP A 21 -33.90 1.47 17.68
CA TRP A 21 -32.53 1.83 18.04
C TRP A 21 -31.58 0.79 17.42
N ALA A 22 -31.65 0.64 16.11
CA ALA A 22 -30.54 0.08 15.36
C ALA A 22 -29.37 1.03 15.58
N ARG A 23 -28.52 0.71 16.56
CA ARG A 23 -27.30 1.45 16.84
C ARG A 23 -26.47 1.35 15.55
N ALA A 24 -26.37 2.45 14.81
CA ALA A 24 -25.50 2.48 13.65
C ALA A 24 -24.10 2.01 14.10
N GLU A 25 -23.59 0.99 13.43
CA GLU A 25 -22.25 0.51 13.76
C GLU A 25 -21.24 1.66 13.64
N PRO A 26 -20.26 1.72 14.53
CA PRO A 26 -19.24 2.77 14.47
C PRO A 26 -18.51 2.72 13.12
N PRO A 27 -18.07 3.85 12.58
CA PRO A 27 -17.39 3.90 11.29
C PRO A 27 -16.16 2.99 11.29
N LEU A 28 -15.87 2.39 10.13
CA LEU A 28 -14.59 1.73 9.88
C LEU A 28 -13.54 2.82 9.70
N THR A 29 -12.52 2.84 10.57
CA THR A 29 -11.40 3.77 10.45
C THR A 29 -10.21 3.06 9.81
N VAL A 30 -9.68 3.61 8.70
CA VAL A 30 -8.55 3.05 7.96
C VAL A 30 -7.45 4.10 7.80
N CYS A 31 -6.25 3.80 8.30
CA CYS A 31 -5.08 4.62 8.09
C CYS A 31 -4.47 4.36 6.70
N MET A 32 -4.12 5.46 6.00
CA MET A 32 -3.49 5.41 4.68
C MET A 32 -2.38 6.45 4.58
N ALA A 33 -1.26 6.08 3.96
CA ALA A 33 -0.22 7.06 3.65
C ALA A 33 -0.79 8.14 2.72
N GLU A 34 -0.59 9.43 3.06
CA GLU A 34 -1.19 10.53 2.30
C GLU A 34 -0.43 10.88 1.02
N ASN A 35 0.80 10.38 0.87
CA ASN A 35 1.67 10.66 -0.27
C ASN A 35 2.35 9.38 -0.78
N ASN A 36 1.55 8.39 -1.19
CA ASN A 36 2.01 7.14 -1.78
C ASN A 36 1.24 6.81 -3.09
N PRO A 37 1.25 7.74 -4.10
CA PRO A 37 0.61 7.46 -5.37
C PRO A 37 1.30 6.30 -6.10
N PRO A 38 0.56 5.45 -6.81
CA PRO A 38 -0.89 5.45 -7.06
C PRO A 38 -1.71 4.60 -6.07
N LEU A 39 -1.12 4.09 -4.99
CA LEU A 39 -1.83 3.27 -4.00
C LEU A 39 -2.74 4.13 -3.12
N SER A 40 -2.17 5.19 -2.51
CA SER A 40 -2.94 6.16 -1.73
C SER A 40 -2.30 7.55 -1.79
N TRP A 41 -3.09 8.57 -2.06
CA TRP A 41 -2.62 9.96 -2.02
C TRP A 41 -3.77 10.93 -1.80
N HIS A 42 -3.42 12.07 -1.24
CA HIS A 42 -4.37 13.16 -1.01
C HIS A 42 -4.48 14.05 -2.23
N ALA A 43 -5.68 14.19 -2.81
CA ALA A 43 -5.96 15.10 -3.91
C ALA A 43 -7.38 15.66 -3.80
N ASP A 44 -7.56 16.95 -4.09
CA ASP A 44 -8.85 17.65 -4.08
C ASP A 44 -9.62 17.46 -2.75
N GLY A 45 -8.92 17.48 -1.63
CA GLY A 45 -9.49 17.33 -0.30
C GLY A 45 -9.94 15.91 0.06
N ARG A 46 -9.54 14.87 -0.70
CA ARG A 46 -9.91 13.48 -0.45
C ARG A 46 -8.73 12.53 -0.68
N MET A 47 -8.74 11.42 0.03
CA MET A 47 -7.85 10.31 -0.27
C MET A 47 -8.32 9.59 -1.53
N ARG A 48 -7.38 9.32 -2.43
CA ARG A 48 -7.57 8.60 -3.70
C ARG A 48 -6.61 7.42 -3.78
N GLY A 49 -6.81 6.58 -4.77
CA GLY A 49 -5.94 5.45 -5.08
C GLY A 49 -6.62 4.10 -4.92
N LEU A 50 -5.85 3.05 -5.21
CA LEU A 50 -6.31 1.67 -5.12
C LEU A 50 -6.74 1.33 -3.70
N ASP A 51 -5.97 1.75 -2.69
CA ASP A 51 -6.24 1.47 -1.28
C ASP A 51 -7.56 2.06 -0.81
N ALA A 52 -7.86 3.31 -1.22
CA ALA A 52 -9.13 3.96 -0.89
C ALA A 52 -10.34 3.24 -1.51
N ARG A 53 -10.18 2.68 -2.73
CA ARG A 53 -11.23 1.89 -3.39
C ARG A 53 -11.47 0.58 -2.66
N ILE A 54 -10.41 -0.14 -2.29
CA ILE A 54 -10.54 -1.40 -1.55
C ILE A 54 -11.14 -1.14 -0.16
N ALA A 55 -10.68 -0.11 0.56
CA ALA A 55 -11.22 0.25 1.87
C ALA A 55 -12.71 0.60 1.80
N SER A 56 -13.16 1.29 0.74
CA SER A 56 -14.59 1.53 0.51
C SER A 56 -15.37 0.23 0.34
N ALA A 57 -14.86 -0.71 -0.45
CA ALA A 57 -15.51 -2.01 -0.63
C ALA A 57 -15.54 -2.84 0.67
N ILE A 58 -14.51 -2.73 1.52
CA ILE A 58 -14.50 -3.37 2.85
C ILE A 58 -15.55 -2.73 3.78
N ALA A 59 -15.67 -1.41 3.77
CA ALA A 59 -16.66 -0.70 4.55
C ALA A 59 -18.11 -1.07 4.13
N ASP A 60 -18.34 -1.18 2.81
CA ASP A 60 -19.60 -1.63 2.23
C ASP A 60 -19.92 -3.08 2.63
N GLU A 61 -18.94 -3.99 2.60
CA GLU A 61 -19.08 -5.39 3.05
C GLU A 61 -19.46 -5.46 4.54
N LEU A 62 -18.95 -4.55 5.35
CA LEU A 62 -19.24 -4.45 6.79
C LEU A 62 -20.50 -3.65 7.10
N HIS A 63 -21.15 -3.04 6.10
CA HIS A 63 -22.26 -2.09 6.27
C HIS A 63 -21.94 -0.94 7.22
N ARG A 64 -20.69 -0.45 7.23
CA ARG A 64 -20.19 0.61 8.09
C ARG A 64 -19.77 1.83 7.27
N PRO A 65 -19.98 3.07 7.78
CA PRO A 65 -19.38 4.25 7.17
C PRO A 65 -17.84 4.13 7.17
N LEU A 66 -17.18 4.59 6.10
CA LEU A 66 -15.72 4.65 6.02
C LEU A 66 -15.21 6.01 6.50
N VAL A 67 -14.21 5.99 7.36
CA VAL A 67 -13.38 7.15 7.73
C VAL A 67 -11.93 6.82 7.40
N ILE A 68 -11.33 7.56 6.47
CA ILE A 68 -9.91 7.44 6.15
C ILE A 68 -9.14 8.44 7.00
N VAL A 69 -8.10 7.96 7.68
CA VAL A 69 -7.15 8.77 8.44
C VAL A 69 -5.86 8.83 7.62
N PRO A 70 -5.56 9.95 6.94
CA PRO A 70 -4.30 10.10 6.24
C PRO A 70 -3.16 10.23 7.26
N PHE A 71 -1.99 9.69 6.94
CA PHE A 71 -0.79 9.86 7.74
C PHE A 71 0.44 10.08 6.86
N GLU A 72 1.43 10.79 7.38
CA GLU A 72 2.73 10.98 6.78
C GLU A 72 3.81 10.41 7.70
N SER A 73 4.63 9.49 7.17
CA SER A 73 5.77 8.95 7.93
C SER A 73 6.82 10.03 8.12
N GLU A 74 7.36 10.13 9.32
CA GLU A 74 8.40 11.12 9.62
C GLU A 74 9.81 10.60 9.31
N TYR A 75 9.95 9.29 8.99
CA TYR A 75 11.25 8.65 8.71
C TYR A 75 12.31 8.97 9.77
N GLU A 76 11.88 9.05 11.03
CA GLU A 76 12.80 9.27 12.14
C GLU A 76 13.78 8.09 12.26
N SER A 77 14.98 8.37 12.74
CA SER A 77 16.06 7.36 12.86
C SER A 77 15.73 6.22 13.83
N ASP A 78 14.73 6.38 14.67
CA ASP A 78 14.35 5.47 15.73
C ASP A 78 13.09 4.64 15.45
N SER A 79 12.39 4.89 14.32
CA SER A 79 11.22 4.11 13.90
C SER A 79 11.27 3.73 12.41
N THR A 80 10.61 2.64 12.06
CA THR A 80 10.33 2.24 10.68
C THR A 80 8.87 2.50 10.36
N LEU A 81 8.53 2.61 9.07
CA LEU A 81 7.14 2.78 8.64
C LEU A 81 6.21 1.70 9.23
N SER A 82 6.66 0.43 9.29
CA SER A 82 5.87 -0.66 9.88
C SER A 82 5.62 -0.45 11.37
N GLN A 83 6.58 0.09 12.11
CA GLN A 83 6.43 0.42 13.54
C GLN A 83 5.51 1.63 13.76
N GLU A 84 5.58 2.65 12.90
CA GLU A 84 4.68 3.79 12.94
C GLU A 84 3.23 3.39 12.65
N VAL A 85 3.01 2.53 11.65
CA VAL A 85 1.69 1.95 11.35
C VAL A 85 1.19 1.11 12.53
N ASN A 86 2.04 0.30 13.15
CA ASN A 86 1.67 -0.45 14.34
C ASN A 86 1.28 0.48 15.50
N ALA A 87 1.98 1.60 15.69
CA ALA A 87 1.65 2.58 16.73
C ALA A 87 0.28 3.24 16.47
N LEU A 88 -0.08 3.55 15.21
CA LEU A 88 -1.42 4.04 14.84
C LEU A 88 -2.52 3.04 15.23
N LEU A 89 -2.31 1.75 14.90
CA LEU A 89 -3.24 0.68 15.22
C LEU A 89 -3.33 0.41 16.73
N SER A 90 -2.20 0.42 17.41
CA SER A 90 -2.11 0.13 18.86
C SER A 90 -2.60 1.29 19.74
N SER A 91 -2.70 2.51 19.20
CA SER A 91 -3.30 3.68 19.87
C SER A 91 -4.74 3.94 19.46
N ASP A 92 -5.38 2.99 18.74
CA ASP A 92 -6.77 3.07 18.27
C ASP A 92 -7.07 4.31 17.39
N VAL A 93 -6.06 4.89 16.74
CA VAL A 93 -6.24 5.96 15.74
C VAL A 93 -7.01 5.42 14.54
N CYS A 94 -6.72 4.19 14.15
CA CYS A 94 -7.45 3.46 13.13
C CYS A 94 -7.55 1.97 13.49
N GLN A 95 -8.51 1.28 12.87
CA GLN A 95 -8.76 -0.15 13.07
C GLN A 95 -7.99 -1.02 12.08
N MET A 96 -7.69 -0.46 10.89
CA MET A 96 -6.91 -1.10 9.84
C MET A 96 -5.95 -0.08 9.23
N ALA A 97 -4.88 -0.55 8.60
CA ALA A 97 -4.01 0.27 7.76
C ALA A 97 -3.79 -0.41 6.41
N SER A 98 -3.73 0.38 5.33
CA SER A 98 -3.50 -0.09 3.97
C SER A 98 -2.04 0.07 3.55
N GLY A 99 -1.69 -0.45 2.36
CA GLY A 99 -0.37 -0.25 1.77
C GLY A 99 0.76 -0.94 2.53
N PHE A 100 0.45 -1.93 3.36
CA PHE A 100 1.44 -2.58 4.23
C PHE A 100 2.20 -3.68 3.49
N ALA A 101 3.54 -3.62 3.55
CA ALA A 101 4.40 -4.65 3.00
C ALA A 101 4.32 -5.94 3.83
N LEU A 102 3.94 -7.05 3.20
CA LEU A 102 3.76 -8.32 3.88
C LEU A 102 5.10 -9.05 4.09
N ILE A 103 5.88 -8.55 5.05
CA ILE A 103 7.18 -9.09 5.45
C ILE A 103 7.06 -9.69 6.86
N ALA A 104 7.54 -10.92 7.05
CA ALA A 104 7.38 -11.65 8.31
C ALA A 104 7.94 -10.92 9.54
N GLY A 105 9.02 -10.14 9.37
CA GLY A 105 9.62 -9.37 10.44
C GLY A 105 8.78 -8.19 10.95
N ASP A 106 7.81 -7.75 10.17
CA ASP A 106 6.91 -6.61 10.48
C ASP A 106 5.52 -7.07 10.96
N LEU A 107 5.28 -8.37 10.95
CA LEU A 107 4.01 -9.01 11.31
C LEU A 107 4.16 -9.83 12.60
N GLY A 108 3.03 -10.18 13.23
CA GLY A 108 3.04 -10.89 14.51
C GLY A 108 3.50 -10.00 15.66
N ALA A 109 4.21 -10.58 16.62
CA ALA A 109 4.74 -9.85 17.77
C ALA A 109 5.84 -8.87 17.34
N PRO A 110 5.78 -7.59 17.78
CA PRO A 110 6.71 -6.57 17.32
C PRO A 110 8.13 -6.83 17.84
N ALA A 111 9.14 -6.60 16.99
CA ALA A 111 10.56 -6.71 17.38
C ALA A 111 10.99 -5.62 18.37
N ARG A 112 10.35 -4.45 18.36
CA ARG A 112 10.50 -3.38 19.34
C ARG A 112 9.21 -3.23 20.13
N PRO A 113 9.27 -3.01 21.46
CA PRO A 113 8.07 -2.97 22.30
C PRO A 113 7.26 -1.69 22.15
N THR A 114 7.87 -0.60 21.67
CA THR A 114 7.24 0.72 21.56
C THR A 114 7.67 1.45 20.31
N ALA A 115 6.81 2.33 19.78
CA ALA A 115 7.12 3.33 18.75
C ALA A 115 6.27 4.59 18.96
N ARG A 116 6.59 5.66 18.21
CA ARG A 116 5.76 6.85 18.13
C ARG A 116 4.81 6.76 16.93
N VAL A 117 3.66 7.40 17.04
CA VAL A 117 2.78 7.57 15.89
C VAL A 117 3.39 8.58 14.90
N PRO A 118 3.20 8.39 13.59
CA PRO A 118 3.60 9.36 12.57
C PRO A 118 2.71 10.60 12.63
N ASP A 119 2.86 11.52 11.68
CA ASP A 119 1.95 12.66 11.58
C ASP A 119 0.58 12.22 11.02
N TYR A 120 -0.50 12.73 11.61
CA TYR A 120 -1.87 12.53 11.17
C TYR A 120 -2.76 13.65 11.71
N PRO A 121 -3.95 13.90 11.14
CA PRO A 121 -4.86 14.93 11.64
C PRO A 121 -5.23 14.73 13.12
N GLY A 122 -4.76 15.61 13.97
CA GLY A 122 -4.94 15.53 15.43
C GLY A 122 -3.73 14.98 16.21
N ALA A 123 -2.66 14.59 15.55
CA ALA A 123 -1.42 14.19 16.20
C ALA A 123 -0.80 15.34 16.99
N LYS A 124 -0.17 15.03 18.13
CA LYS A 124 0.65 16.01 18.85
C LYS A 124 1.93 16.29 18.07
N ARG A 125 2.46 17.50 18.19
CA ARG A 125 3.75 17.86 17.58
C ARG A 125 4.89 17.07 18.25
N PRO A 126 5.92 16.64 17.49
CA PRO A 126 7.15 16.19 18.11
C PRO A 126 7.77 17.32 18.97
N PRO A 127 8.38 17.05 20.13
CA PRO A 127 8.63 15.75 20.77
C PRO A 127 7.52 15.29 21.72
N LEU A 128 6.33 15.88 21.68
CA LEU A 128 5.23 15.62 22.64
C LEU A 128 4.45 14.33 22.34
N ARG A 129 4.81 13.59 21.29
CA ARG A 129 4.16 12.33 20.95
C ARG A 129 4.57 11.24 21.93
N PRO A 130 3.60 10.53 22.53
CA PRO A 130 3.90 9.46 23.46
C PRO A 130 4.52 8.25 22.73
N TRP A 131 5.32 7.48 23.44
CA TRP A 131 5.70 6.13 23.03
C TRP A 131 4.51 5.20 23.24
N ILE A 132 4.08 4.54 22.19
CA ILE A 132 2.94 3.61 22.18
C ILE A 132 3.47 2.19 22.32
N PRO A 133 2.97 1.40 23.28
CA PRO A 133 3.23 -0.04 23.31
C PRO A 133 2.65 -0.70 22.05
N LEU A 134 3.50 -1.42 21.31
CA LEU A 134 3.09 -2.03 20.05
C LEU A 134 2.40 -3.38 20.29
N GLY A 135 1.30 -3.61 19.57
CA GLY A 135 0.57 -4.88 19.55
C GLY A 135 1.04 -5.82 18.44
N SER A 136 0.51 -7.04 18.44
CA SER A 136 0.72 -8.00 17.35
C SER A 136 -0.16 -7.65 16.15
N LEU A 137 0.44 -7.69 14.94
CA LEU A 137 -0.25 -7.41 13.69
C LEU A 137 -0.51 -8.69 12.90
N THR A 138 -1.68 -8.74 12.27
CA THR A 138 -2.09 -9.78 11.32
C THR A 138 -2.45 -9.12 10.00
N PRO A 139 -1.97 -9.65 8.85
CA PRO A 139 -2.31 -9.11 7.54
C PRO A 139 -3.60 -9.69 6.98
N SER A 140 -4.22 -8.98 6.04
CA SER A 140 -5.19 -9.53 5.11
C SER A 140 -4.51 -10.34 4.00
N ARG A 141 -5.30 -10.91 3.10
CA ARG A 141 -4.86 -11.30 1.76
C ARG A 141 -4.16 -10.14 1.07
N ALA A 142 -3.14 -10.46 0.28
CA ALA A 142 -2.47 -9.47 -0.56
C ALA A 142 -3.39 -9.09 -1.74
N TYR A 143 -3.46 -7.78 -2.03
CA TYR A 143 -4.24 -7.27 -3.17
C TYR A 143 -3.36 -6.77 -4.32
N HIS A 144 -2.08 -6.55 -4.06
CA HIS A 144 -1.10 -6.01 -5.01
C HIS A 144 0.28 -6.55 -4.65
N ALA A 145 1.23 -6.47 -5.62
CA ALA A 145 2.65 -6.71 -5.34
C ALA A 145 3.49 -5.53 -5.82
N ALA A 146 4.26 -4.95 -4.91
CA ALA A 146 5.31 -3.99 -5.26
C ALA A 146 6.44 -4.72 -6.00
N ALA A 147 6.85 -4.18 -7.14
CA ALA A 147 7.88 -4.77 -7.99
C ALA A 147 8.82 -3.72 -8.56
N THR A 148 10.05 -4.12 -8.80
CA THR A 148 11.04 -3.34 -9.55
C THR A 148 11.01 -3.76 -11.01
N GLY A 149 11.03 -2.80 -11.93
CA GLY A 149 11.00 -3.07 -13.37
C GLY A 149 11.87 -2.11 -14.15
N LEU A 150 12.15 -2.49 -15.40
CA LEU A 150 12.87 -1.65 -16.32
C LEU A 150 11.91 -0.64 -16.96
N VAL A 151 12.28 0.62 -16.93
CA VAL A 151 11.57 1.74 -17.56
C VAL A 151 12.40 2.30 -18.68
N VAL A 152 11.79 2.58 -19.82
CA VAL A 152 12.45 3.04 -21.04
C VAL A 152 11.71 4.22 -21.64
N ARG A 153 12.43 5.05 -22.38
CA ARG A 153 11.86 6.10 -23.21
C ARG A 153 11.54 5.57 -24.62
N ASP A 154 12.44 4.77 -25.17
CA ASP A 154 12.29 4.15 -26.49
C ASP A 154 12.44 2.64 -26.37
N ALA A 155 11.33 1.92 -26.49
CA ALA A 155 11.29 0.46 -26.35
C ALA A 155 12.10 -0.28 -27.45
N ALA A 156 12.40 0.37 -28.58
CA ALA A 156 13.17 -0.25 -29.64
C ALA A 156 14.67 -0.40 -29.32
N ARG A 157 15.17 0.35 -28.32
CA ARG A 157 16.59 0.39 -27.98
C ARG A 157 16.99 -0.51 -26.83
N VAL A 158 16.04 -1.02 -26.06
CA VAL A 158 16.34 -1.79 -24.85
C VAL A 158 15.71 -3.16 -24.93
N SER A 159 16.53 -4.20 -24.73
CA SER A 159 16.07 -5.58 -24.66
C SER A 159 15.00 -5.76 -23.58
N ALA A 160 14.08 -6.71 -23.80
CA ALA A 160 13.07 -7.09 -22.83
C ALA A 160 13.64 -7.78 -21.57
N THR A 161 14.94 -8.06 -21.55
CA THR A 161 15.64 -8.72 -20.44
C THR A 161 16.85 -7.92 -20.02
N LEU A 162 17.28 -8.06 -18.76
CA LEU A 162 18.56 -7.53 -18.30
C LEU A 162 19.75 -8.39 -18.77
N ALA A 163 19.51 -9.61 -19.29
CA ALA A 163 20.55 -10.53 -19.72
C ALA A 163 21.36 -9.99 -20.91
N GLU A 164 20.68 -9.26 -21.82
CA GLU A 164 21.27 -8.74 -23.05
C GLU A 164 20.87 -7.27 -23.28
N PRO A 165 21.34 -6.35 -22.44
CA PRO A 165 20.97 -4.94 -22.57
C PRO A 165 21.63 -4.26 -23.78
N GLY A 166 22.49 -4.97 -24.52
CA GLY A 166 23.29 -4.39 -25.59
C GLY A 166 24.20 -3.27 -25.06
N ASP A 167 24.25 -2.15 -25.77
CA ASP A 167 25.01 -0.96 -25.38
C ASP A 167 24.16 0.02 -24.53
N ALA A 168 22.95 -0.40 -24.10
CA ALA A 168 22.04 0.46 -23.36
C ALA A 168 22.63 0.85 -21.98
N ARG A 169 22.58 2.13 -21.65
CA ARG A 169 22.96 2.66 -20.36
C ARG A 169 21.75 2.63 -19.44
N ILE A 170 21.91 2.07 -18.25
CA ILE A 170 20.81 1.84 -17.30
C ILE A 170 21.04 2.70 -16.06
N GLY A 171 20.15 3.68 -15.84
CA GLY A 171 20.14 4.51 -14.62
C GLY A 171 19.63 3.71 -13.42
N VAL A 172 20.36 3.81 -12.30
CA VAL A 172 19.98 3.19 -11.02
C VAL A 172 20.25 4.13 -9.87
N VAL A 173 19.31 4.23 -8.93
CA VAL A 173 19.52 5.05 -7.74
C VAL A 173 20.38 4.30 -6.74
N THR A 174 21.50 4.90 -6.36
CA THR A 174 22.47 4.31 -5.42
C THR A 174 21.82 4.10 -4.04
N GLY A 175 22.13 2.96 -3.41
CA GLY A 175 21.62 2.62 -2.06
C GLY A 175 20.17 2.15 -2.03
N THR A 176 19.53 1.94 -3.18
CA THR A 176 18.17 1.34 -3.27
C THR A 176 18.22 -0.16 -3.57
N LEU A 177 17.11 -0.87 -3.34
CA LEU A 177 16.97 -2.27 -3.74
C LEU A 177 17.19 -2.45 -5.25
N ALA A 178 16.64 -1.55 -6.07
CA ALA A 178 16.82 -1.58 -7.53
C ALA A 178 18.29 -1.43 -7.92
N GLY A 179 19.00 -0.46 -7.33
CA GLY A 179 20.42 -0.26 -7.56
C GLY A 179 21.28 -1.45 -7.12
N THR A 180 20.93 -2.07 -6.00
CA THR A 180 21.60 -3.27 -5.49
C THR A 180 21.34 -4.46 -6.41
N ALA A 181 20.08 -4.70 -6.82
CA ALA A 181 19.72 -5.77 -7.74
C ALA A 181 20.50 -5.66 -9.06
N ALA A 182 20.53 -4.48 -9.68
CA ALA A 182 21.28 -4.25 -10.91
C ALA A 182 22.79 -4.49 -10.73
N SER A 183 23.36 -4.03 -9.62
CA SER A 183 24.80 -4.16 -9.33
C SER A 183 25.23 -5.60 -9.07
N LEU A 184 24.33 -6.44 -8.55
CA LEU A 184 24.57 -7.86 -8.26
C LEU A 184 24.16 -8.78 -9.40
N TYR A 185 23.40 -8.31 -10.37
CA TYR A 185 22.89 -9.09 -11.48
C TYR A 185 24.00 -9.91 -12.15
N HIS A 186 23.82 -11.26 -12.19
CA HIS A 186 24.84 -12.18 -12.73
C HIS A 186 26.27 -11.86 -12.28
N ASN A 187 26.48 -11.71 -10.98
CA ASN A 187 27.81 -11.38 -10.39
C ASN A 187 28.37 -10.05 -10.90
N GLY A 188 27.51 -9.07 -11.20
CA GLY A 188 27.93 -7.74 -11.64
C GLY A 188 28.11 -7.57 -13.15
N LYS A 189 27.54 -8.47 -13.96
CA LYS A 189 27.60 -8.41 -15.42
C LYS A 189 27.08 -7.08 -15.99
N LEU A 190 26.12 -6.43 -15.32
CA LEU A 190 25.57 -5.15 -15.75
C LEU A 190 26.39 -3.93 -15.37
N ARG A 191 27.39 -4.05 -14.47
CA ARG A 191 28.12 -2.89 -13.93
C ARG A 191 28.67 -1.94 -14.99
N PRO A 192 29.20 -2.39 -16.15
CA PRO A 192 29.68 -1.49 -17.19
C PRO A 192 28.61 -0.58 -17.80
N GLN A 193 27.35 -1.02 -17.80
CA GLN A 193 26.20 -0.27 -18.34
C GLN A 193 25.49 0.59 -17.29
N LEU A 194 25.80 0.41 -15.99
CA LEU A 194 25.10 1.15 -14.94
C LEU A 194 25.54 2.61 -14.87
N VAL A 195 24.56 3.50 -14.78
CA VAL A 195 24.75 4.92 -14.47
C VAL A 195 24.18 5.17 -13.09
N SER A 196 25.06 5.45 -12.13
CA SER A 196 24.67 5.78 -10.76
C SER A 196 23.98 7.14 -10.71
N VAL A 197 22.81 7.18 -10.07
CA VAL A 197 22.03 8.39 -9.81
C VAL A 197 22.00 8.60 -8.29
N ALA A 198 22.21 9.83 -7.85
CA ALA A 198 22.15 10.16 -6.43
C ALA A 198 20.68 10.11 -5.91
N GLN A 199 20.48 9.85 -4.61
CA GLN A 199 19.13 9.72 -4.04
C GLN A 199 18.31 11.03 -4.08
N ASN A 200 18.98 12.17 -4.15
CA ASN A 200 18.34 13.49 -4.26
C ASN A 200 18.06 13.91 -5.72
N GLU A 201 18.37 13.07 -6.70
CA GLU A 201 18.08 13.29 -8.11
C GLU A 201 16.87 12.44 -8.54
N ASP A 202 16.08 12.98 -9.46
CA ASP A 202 14.97 12.21 -10.03
C ASP A 202 15.42 11.39 -11.24
N VAL A 203 15.54 10.07 -11.04
CA VAL A 203 15.98 9.13 -12.06
C VAL A 203 15.06 9.10 -13.29
N LEU A 204 13.74 9.32 -13.12
CA LEU A 204 12.80 9.33 -14.25
C LEU A 204 12.89 10.63 -15.05
N ALA A 205 13.11 11.77 -14.38
CA ALA A 205 13.42 13.04 -15.06
C ALA A 205 14.71 12.95 -15.89
N LEU A 206 15.75 12.34 -15.34
CA LEU A 206 17.01 12.11 -16.04
C LEU A 206 16.85 11.15 -17.24
N LEU A 207 16.05 10.09 -17.09
CA LEU A 207 15.71 9.18 -18.20
C LEU A 207 14.95 9.93 -19.29
N GLU A 208 13.95 10.73 -18.96
CA GLU A 208 13.18 11.53 -19.93
C GLU A 208 14.06 12.55 -20.65
N ALA A 209 15.04 13.14 -19.95
CA ALA A 209 16.06 14.00 -20.54
C ALA A 209 17.13 13.26 -21.38
N GLY A 210 17.07 11.92 -21.46
CA GLY A 210 17.98 11.12 -22.29
C GLY A 210 19.39 10.96 -21.73
N ARG A 211 19.58 11.10 -20.41
CA ARG A 211 20.89 10.90 -19.77
C ARG A 211 21.35 9.44 -19.84
N PHE A 212 20.42 8.51 -19.96
CA PHE A 212 20.59 7.07 -20.18
C PHE A 212 19.39 6.52 -20.94
N ASP A 213 19.43 5.26 -21.35
CA ASP A 213 18.44 4.65 -22.24
C ASP A 213 17.30 3.97 -21.48
N ALA A 214 17.59 3.48 -20.26
CA ALA A 214 16.64 2.83 -19.37
C ALA A 214 16.93 3.17 -17.92
N ALA A 215 15.96 2.93 -17.03
CA ALA A 215 16.13 2.98 -15.58
C ALA A 215 15.51 1.75 -14.92
N LEU A 216 16.18 1.18 -13.93
CA LEU A 216 15.61 0.13 -13.09
C LEU A 216 15.06 0.78 -11.81
N VAL A 217 13.73 0.77 -11.67
CA VAL A 217 13.02 1.49 -10.60
C VAL A 217 11.84 0.68 -10.06
N PRO A 218 11.33 0.99 -8.85
CA PRO A 218 10.02 0.54 -8.43
C PRO A 218 8.94 0.99 -9.42
N LEU A 219 8.01 0.10 -9.81
CA LEU A 219 7.02 0.38 -10.86
C LEU A 219 5.94 1.36 -10.41
N ASP A 220 5.63 1.42 -9.13
CA ASP A 220 4.79 2.44 -8.51
C ASP A 220 5.36 3.86 -8.72
N ARG A 221 6.68 4.03 -8.70
CA ARG A 221 7.34 5.30 -9.02
C ARG A 221 7.08 5.73 -10.47
N LEU A 222 7.09 4.80 -11.43
CA LEU A 222 6.70 5.11 -12.81
C LEU A 222 5.23 5.54 -12.90
N ASP A 223 4.35 4.85 -12.19
CA ASP A 223 2.93 5.17 -12.20
C ASP A 223 2.66 6.55 -11.55
N ALA A 224 3.32 6.84 -10.43
CA ALA A 224 3.31 8.17 -9.82
C ALA A 224 3.84 9.27 -10.76
N TRP A 225 4.94 8.97 -11.47
CA TRP A 225 5.48 9.87 -12.49
C TRP A 225 4.47 10.18 -13.59
N ARG A 226 3.78 9.17 -14.12
CA ARG A 226 2.75 9.32 -15.15
C ARG A 226 1.55 10.13 -14.68
N LEU A 227 1.12 9.96 -13.43
CA LEU A 227 0.08 10.79 -12.83
C LEU A 227 0.47 12.26 -12.77
N ALA A 228 1.72 12.55 -12.42
CA ALA A 228 2.26 13.91 -12.36
C ALA A 228 2.60 14.49 -13.74
N HIS A 229 2.96 13.65 -14.72
CA HIS A 229 3.41 14.03 -16.06
C HIS A 229 2.61 13.27 -17.13
N PRO A 230 1.34 13.66 -17.40
CA PRO A 230 0.48 12.93 -18.35
C PRO A 230 1.00 12.86 -19.80
N ALA A 231 1.90 13.78 -20.19
CA ALA A 231 2.53 13.80 -21.52
C ALA A 231 3.82 12.96 -21.61
N THR A 232 4.23 12.28 -20.54
CA THR A 232 5.47 11.49 -20.52
C THR A 232 5.45 10.35 -21.54
N LEU A 233 6.58 10.11 -22.18
CA LEU A 233 6.79 8.98 -23.08
C LEU A 233 7.40 7.77 -22.37
N LEU A 234 7.68 7.87 -21.07
CA LEU A 234 8.26 6.77 -20.29
C LEU A 234 7.31 5.58 -20.22
N ARG A 235 7.84 4.39 -20.48
CA ARG A 235 7.09 3.13 -20.54
C ARG A 235 7.80 2.04 -19.76
N ARG A 236 7.02 1.16 -19.16
CA ARG A 236 7.53 -0.08 -18.61
C ARG A 236 7.99 -0.97 -19.76
N ALA A 237 9.21 -1.51 -19.69
CA ALA A 237 9.68 -2.61 -20.53
C ALA A 237 9.08 -3.93 -20.04
N ALA A 238 9.36 -5.03 -20.78
CA ALA A 238 8.86 -6.35 -20.40
C ALA A 238 9.50 -6.89 -19.12
N TYR A 239 10.73 -6.47 -18.82
CA TYR A 239 11.45 -6.95 -17.63
C TYR A 239 10.83 -6.43 -16.33
N VAL A 240 10.52 -7.38 -15.44
CA VAL A 240 10.17 -7.16 -14.04
C VAL A 240 11.01 -8.10 -13.18
N HIS A 241 11.70 -7.55 -12.19
CA HIS A 241 12.53 -8.32 -11.27
C HIS A 241 11.66 -9.37 -10.54
N PRO A 242 12.14 -10.62 -10.39
CA PRO A 242 11.36 -11.70 -9.74
C PRO A 242 11.10 -11.46 -8.25
N TYR A 243 11.98 -10.74 -7.57
CA TYR A 243 11.74 -10.34 -6.18
C TYR A 243 10.63 -9.28 -6.12
N ARG A 244 9.51 -9.67 -5.52
CA ARG A 244 8.33 -8.82 -5.32
C ARG A 244 7.90 -8.88 -3.87
N ILE A 245 7.30 -7.80 -3.38
CA ILE A 245 6.77 -7.71 -2.02
C ILE A 245 5.26 -7.53 -2.12
N ASN A 246 4.52 -8.46 -1.55
CA ASN A 246 3.07 -8.36 -1.48
C ASN A 246 2.64 -7.21 -0.57
N ILE A 247 1.56 -6.55 -0.96
CA ILE A 247 0.95 -5.44 -0.25
C ILE A 247 -0.46 -5.86 0.19
N GLY A 248 -0.77 -5.61 1.46
CA GLY A 248 -2.05 -5.95 2.07
C GLY A 248 -2.54 -4.88 3.03
N PHE A 249 -3.69 -5.12 3.63
CA PHE A 249 -4.11 -4.43 4.84
C PHE A 249 -3.55 -5.13 6.06
N VAL A 250 -3.39 -4.38 7.14
CA VAL A 250 -3.06 -4.96 8.45
C VAL A 250 -4.02 -4.43 9.51
N ALA A 251 -4.26 -5.24 10.52
CA ALA A 251 -4.98 -4.87 11.73
C ALA A 251 -4.32 -5.54 12.94
N ARG A 252 -4.73 -5.16 14.13
CA ARG A 252 -4.32 -5.87 15.34
C ARG A 252 -4.90 -7.30 15.31
N THR A 253 -4.14 -8.25 15.83
CA THR A 253 -4.53 -9.68 15.78
C THR A 253 -5.90 -9.96 16.38
N GLU A 254 -6.32 -9.21 17.39
CA GLU A 254 -7.65 -9.32 17.99
C GLU A 254 -8.79 -8.80 17.09
N SER A 255 -8.49 -8.14 15.98
CA SER A 255 -9.47 -7.60 15.02
C SER A 255 -9.70 -8.54 13.83
N SER A 256 -9.69 -9.87 14.04
CA SER A 256 -9.78 -10.88 12.97
C SER A 256 -11.01 -10.72 12.07
N ALA A 257 -12.17 -10.34 12.63
CA ALA A 257 -13.39 -10.15 11.85
C ALA A 257 -13.27 -9.07 10.76
N LEU A 258 -12.45 -8.01 11.00
CA LEU A 258 -12.16 -6.99 9.99
C LEU A 258 -11.30 -7.56 8.85
N LEU A 259 -10.29 -8.36 9.20
CA LEU A 259 -9.42 -9.00 8.22
C LEU A 259 -10.16 -10.04 7.39
N GLU A 260 -11.07 -10.81 8.00
CA GLU A 260 -11.92 -11.74 7.26
C GLU A 260 -12.84 -11.03 6.25
N ALA A 261 -13.37 -9.84 6.60
CA ALA A 261 -14.13 -9.04 5.66
C ALA A 261 -13.25 -8.50 4.52
N ALA A 262 -12.05 -8.02 4.85
CA ALA A 262 -11.07 -7.59 3.86
C ALA A 262 -10.69 -8.75 2.91
N ASP A 263 -10.46 -9.94 3.44
CA ASP A 263 -10.13 -11.13 2.66
C ASP A 263 -11.24 -11.51 1.68
N ARG A 264 -12.50 -11.51 2.13
CA ARG A 264 -13.65 -11.79 1.24
C ARG A 264 -13.75 -10.76 0.10
N VAL A 265 -13.51 -9.48 0.38
CA VAL A 265 -13.53 -8.42 -0.63
C VAL A 265 -12.39 -8.62 -1.63
N ILE A 266 -11.17 -8.85 -1.13
CA ILE A 266 -9.97 -9.02 -1.97
C ILE A 266 -10.10 -10.29 -2.83
N ASP A 267 -10.51 -11.43 -2.26
CA ASP A 267 -10.69 -12.68 -2.99
C ASP A 267 -11.74 -12.52 -4.11
N ARG A 268 -12.86 -11.87 -3.82
CA ARG A 268 -13.90 -11.58 -4.82
C ARG A 268 -13.39 -10.64 -5.91
N ALA A 269 -12.64 -9.59 -5.53
CA ALA A 269 -12.10 -8.62 -6.47
C ALA A 269 -10.95 -9.19 -7.34
N LEU A 270 -10.18 -10.15 -6.81
CA LEU A 270 -9.22 -10.94 -7.58
C LEU A 270 -9.93 -11.82 -8.60
N ALA A 271 -10.98 -12.55 -8.18
CA ALA A 271 -11.68 -13.50 -9.02
C ALA A 271 -12.45 -12.86 -10.19
N ASN A 272 -13.01 -11.66 -9.99
CA ASN A 272 -13.84 -10.98 -10.99
C ASN A 272 -13.10 -9.88 -11.77
N GLY A 273 -11.80 -9.65 -11.53
CA GLY A 273 -10.97 -8.66 -12.21
C GLY A 273 -11.15 -7.23 -11.73
N ASP A 274 -11.82 -7.01 -10.61
CA ASP A 274 -12.01 -5.68 -10.04
C ASP A 274 -10.70 -5.02 -9.62
N LEU A 275 -9.75 -5.78 -9.08
CA LEU A 275 -8.45 -5.22 -8.69
C LEU A 275 -7.70 -4.63 -9.89
N GLN A 276 -7.71 -5.31 -11.04
CA GLN A 276 -7.10 -4.79 -12.26
C GLN A 276 -7.80 -3.50 -12.71
N ARG A 277 -9.14 -3.47 -12.69
CA ARG A 277 -9.94 -2.31 -13.09
C ARG A 277 -9.72 -1.14 -12.14
N TRP A 278 -9.82 -1.36 -10.82
CA TRP A 278 -9.60 -0.31 -9.81
C TRP A 278 -8.18 0.25 -9.84
N SER A 279 -7.19 -0.60 -10.10
CA SER A 279 -5.81 -0.16 -10.30
C SER A 279 -5.69 0.74 -11.52
N ALA A 280 -6.23 0.33 -12.67
CA ALA A 280 -6.21 1.13 -13.89
C ALA A 280 -6.90 2.49 -13.69
N ASP A 281 -8.08 2.51 -13.05
CA ASP A 281 -8.81 3.74 -12.71
C ASP A 281 -8.01 4.66 -11.77
N SER A 282 -7.12 4.10 -10.97
CA SER A 282 -6.22 4.82 -10.06
C SER A 282 -4.87 5.17 -10.70
N GLY A 283 -4.66 4.85 -11.98
CA GLY A 283 -3.37 5.07 -12.65
C GLY A 283 -2.26 4.12 -12.20
N SER A 284 -2.60 3.01 -11.54
CA SER A 284 -1.65 2.00 -11.08
C SER A 284 -1.51 0.85 -12.08
N SER A 285 -0.29 0.43 -12.32
CA SER A 285 0.03 -0.81 -13.01
C SER A 285 -0.14 -1.99 -12.06
N TRP A 286 -1.33 -2.63 -12.06
CA TRP A 286 -1.56 -3.76 -11.17
C TRP A 286 -0.61 -4.91 -11.42
N ILE A 287 -0.01 -5.41 -10.36
CA ILE A 287 0.85 -6.57 -10.35
C ILE A 287 0.23 -7.59 -9.40
N ALA A 288 -0.02 -8.80 -9.91
CA ALA A 288 -0.60 -9.87 -9.11
C ALA A 288 0.27 -10.21 -7.90
N PRO A 289 -0.34 -10.45 -6.74
CA PRO A 289 0.35 -11.04 -5.60
C PRO A 289 1.07 -12.33 -5.96
N VAL A 290 2.13 -12.64 -5.24
CA VAL A 290 2.98 -13.82 -5.46
C VAL A 290 3.07 -14.68 -4.21
N GLU A 291 3.32 -15.99 -4.40
CA GLU A 291 3.62 -16.87 -3.27
C GLU A 291 5.12 -16.85 -2.91
N PRO A 292 5.46 -16.98 -1.62
CA PRO A 292 4.54 -17.00 -0.47
C PRO A 292 3.91 -15.63 -0.21
N GLN A 293 2.68 -15.61 0.29
CA GLN A 293 1.95 -14.37 0.57
C GLN A 293 2.72 -13.44 1.52
N ILE A 294 3.29 -13.99 2.58
CA ILE A 294 4.16 -13.28 3.50
C ILE A 294 5.60 -13.63 3.16
N ARG A 295 6.38 -12.62 2.79
CA ARG A 295 7.79 -12.81 2.51
C ARG A 295 8.59 -12.98 3.80
N PRO A 296 9.57 -13.90 3.83
CA PRO A 296 10.58 -13.90 4.89
C PRO A 296 11.36 -12.58 4.91
N ALA A 297 12.14 -12.35 5.94
CA ALA A 297 13.04 -11.20 6.00
C ALA A 297 13.94 -11.15 4.75
N PHE A 298 14.22 -9.93 4.28
CA PHE A 298 15.02 -9.68 3.10
C PHE A 298 16.38 -10.40 3.17
N ASN A 299 16.72 -11.13 2.12
CA ASN A 299 18.04 -11.72 1.93
C ASN A 299 18.64 -11.19 0.62
N LEU A 300 19.91 -10.78 0.67
CA LEU A 300 20.63 -10.27 -0.49
C LEU A 300 20.65 -11.27 -1.67
N LEU A 301 20.63 -12.57 -1.40
CA LEU A 301 20.55 -13.61 -2.42
C LEU A 301 19.25 -13.57 -3.24
N ASP A 302 18.17 -13.00 -2.67
CA ASP A 302 16.89 -12.86 -3.37
C ASP A 302 16.99 -11.85 -4.53
N LEU A 303 17.92 -10.88 -4.44
CA LEU A 303 18.18 -9.90 -5.51
C LEU A 303 19.08 -10.47 -6.63
N MET A 304 19.75 -11.59 -6.40
CA MET A 304 20.63 -12.23 -7.39
C MET A 304 19.90 -13.22 -8.30
N ARG A 305 18.65 -13.54 -7.96
CA ARG A 305 17.81 -14.46 -8.74
C ARG A 305 17.23 -13.75 -9.96
N GLU A 306 17.14 -14.48 -11.04
CA GLU A 306 16.39 -14.15 -12.27
C GLU A 306 14.99 -14.74 -12.26
#